data_6db1a256d9ced0a6e10b0f7413c1dfe0
#
_entry.id   6db1a256d9ced0a6e10b0f7413c1dfe0
#
_cell.length_a   1.000
_cell.length_b   1.000
_cell.length_c   1.000
_cell.angle_alpha   90.00
_cell.angle_beta   90.00
_cell.angle_gamma   90.00
#
_symmetry.space_group_name_H-M   'P 1'
#
loop_
_entity.id
_entity.type
_entity.pdbx_description
1 polymer ?
#
loop_
_entity_poly.entity_id
_entity_poly.type
_entity_poly.pdbx_seq_one_letter_code
_entity_poly.pdbx_strand_id
1 'polypeptide(L)'
;MKFLIAIGSKNYSSPTLELGMRVAKAFNAAVDIVYVGEKISAFSTSEVKLAQENLDNWEIDRKGVDVLQWAYEYLVENKYIRSDSENNDFNTDKLVQTDDDRCEVHLEGRMTQEVGLIMRNGDIIQQLRDEVQRSSTDVTIIGASKKRRLIHDLIQYINSSIFIVKNYYKDRDYKLLLSINDAPHTKKALKYGVRVAEAFNLHVNAMTISDSKEFRNAYKQASKWADKFLRRSGIDHEVNLVFGDFIKVMDETARDNHIIVMGNSTKSPLAKFFKGSKPLKVSEKCNCPALIVK
;
A
#
# COMPACT_ATOMS: atom_id res chain seq x y z
N MET A 1 -6.46 1.11 -13.03
CA MET A 1 -5.72 0.51 -11.90
C MET A 1 -6.59 0.51 -10.68
N LYS A 2 -6.44 -0.48 -9.82
CA LYS A 2 -7.16 -0.57 -8.56
C LYS A 2 -6.22 -0.68 -7.37
N PHE A 3 -6.45 0.13 -6.34
CA PHE A 3 -5.66 0.16 -5.12
C PHE A 3 -6.51 -0.32 -3.94
N LEU A 4 -5.90 -1.03 -3.03
CA LEU A 4 -6.49 -1.44 -1.76
C LEU A 4 -5.70 -0.80 -0.63
N ILE A 5 -6.39 -0.05 0.26
CA ILE A 5 -5.77 0.58 1.42
C ILE A 5 -6.31 -0.10 2.68
N ALA A 6 -5.45 -0.84 3.38
CA ALA A 6 -5.85 -1.49 4.62
C ALA A 6 -5.67 -0.53 5.82
N ILE A 7 -6.74 -0.32 6.55
CA ILE A 7 -6.77 0.54 7.74
C ILE A 7 -7.18 -0.27 8.98
N GLY A 8 -6.71 0.12 10.16
CA GLY A 8 -7.03 -0.55 11.43
C GLY A 8 -7.62 0.39 12.46
N SER A 9 -7.00 1.54 12.69
CA SER A 9 -7.52 2.55 13.59
C SER A 9 -7.02 3.93 13.19
N LYS A 10 -7.75 4.99 13.53
CA LYS A 10 -7.39 6.39 13.23
C LYS A 10 -5.93 6.70 13.57
N ASN A 11 -5.51 6.38 14.79
CA ASN A 11 -4.18 6.74 15.29
C ASN A 11 -3.02 6.08 14.51
N TYR A 12 -3.22 4.86 14.02
CA TYR A 12 -2.18 4.11 13.31
C TYR A 12 -2.29 4.23 11.79
N SER A 13 -3.50 4.45 11.28
CA SER A 13 -3.78 4.38 9.84
C SER A 13 -3.85 5.74 9.16
N SER A 14 -3.87 6.86 9.89
CA SER A 14 -3.89 8.20 9.29
C SER A 14 -2.76 8.42 8.28
N PRO A 15 -1.48 8.10 8.57
CA PRO A 15 -0.41 8.22 7.58
C PRO A 15 -0.59 7.29 6.39
N THR A 16 -1.19 6.10 6.61
CA THR A 16 -1.44 5.11 5.57
C THR A 16 -2.53 5.56 4.62
N LEU A 17 -3.63 6.08 5.15
CA LEU A 17 -4.73 6.61 4.36
C LEU A 17 -4.28 7.84 3.57
N GLU A 18 -3.57 8.76 4.20
CA GLU A 18 -3.08 9.98 3.58
C GLU A 18 -2.13 9.69 2.39
N LEU A 19 -1.04 8.94 2.66
CA LEU A 19 -0.08 8.58 1.62
C LEU A 19 -0.75 7.76 0.53
N GLY A 20 -1.61 6.81 0.91
CA GLY A 20 -2.34 5.94 0.01
C GLY A 20 -3.23 6.71 -0.95
N MET A 21 -4.03 7.64 -0.46
CA MET A 21 -4.92 8.45 -1.30
C MET A 21 -4.15 9.40 -2.23
N ARG A 22 -3.04 9.99 -1.77
CA ARG A 22 -2.18 10.82 -2.62
C ARG A 22 -1.60 10.02 -3.78
N VAL A 23 -1.09 8.81 -3.49
CA VAL A 23 -0.54 7.93 -4.54
C VAL A 23 -1.66 7.44 -5.47
N ALA A 24 -2.80 7.00 -4.94
CA ALA A 24 -3.94 6.57 -5.76
C ALA A 24 -4.42 7.66 -6.73
N LYS A 25 -4.49 8.92 -6.27
CA LYS A 25 -4.79 10.09 -7.12
C LYS A 25 -3.79 10.22 -8.27
N ALA A 26 -2.48 10.09 -8.01
CA ALA A 26 -1.45 10.19 -9.05
C ALA A 26 -1.58 9.12 -10.12
N PHE A 27 -2.09 7.96 -9.76
CA PHE A 27 -2.35 6.86 -10.69
C PHE A 27 -3.75 6.92 -11.31
N ASN A 28 -4.60 7.87 -10.92
CA ASN A 28 -6.02 7.91 -11.26
C ASN A 28 -6.67 6.53 -11.05
N ALA A 29 -6.45 5.95 -9.87
CA ALA A 29 -6.86 4.60 -9.54
C ALA A 29 -8.24 4.57 -8.87
N ALA A 30 -9.01 3.51 -9.07
CA ALA A 30 -10.09 3.15 -8.16
C ALA A 30 -9.49 2.66 -6.83
N VAL A 31 -10.17 2.93 -5.72
CA VAL A 31 -9.64 2.66 -4.38
C VAL A 31 -10.65 1.88 -3.55
N ASP A 32 -10.21 0.77 -2.96
CA ASP A 32 -10.94 0.12 -1.88
C ASP A 32 -10.21 0.39 -0.55
N ILE A 33 -10.91 0.96 0.41
CA ILE A 33 -10.43 1.15 1.77
C ILE A 33 -11.02 0.05 2.63
N VAL A 34 -10.17 -0.82 3.18
CA VAL A 34 -10.60 -2.04 3.85
C VAL A 34 -10.21 -2.00 5.32
N TYR A 35 -11.21 -2.19 6.18
CA TYR A 35 -11.01 -2.53 7.59
C TYR A 35 -11.21 -4.03 7.78
N VAL A 36 -10.33 -4.68 8.56
CA VAL A 36 -10.49 -6.09 8.93
C VAL A 36 -10.59 -6.19 10.44
N GLY A 37 -11.77 -6.52 10.92
CA GLY A 37 -12.07 -6.79 12.34
C GLY A 37 -11.71 -8.22 12.76
N GLU A 38 -11.76 -8.48 14.06
CA GLU A 38 -11.55 -9.82 14.61
C GLU A 38 -12.70 -10.76 14.19
N LYS A 39 -12.38 -12.04 14.08
CA LYS A 39 -13.39 -13.06 13.77
C LYS A 39 -14.39 -13.16 14.94
N ILE A 40 -15.64 -12.88 14.67
CA ILE A 40 -16.73 -13.10 15.62
C ILE A 40 -16.92 -14.62 15.75
N SER A 41 -16.85 -15.16 16.97
CA SER A 41 -17.01 -16.60 17.18
C SER A 41 -18.43 -17.04 16.82
N ALA A 42 -18.58 -18.28 16.29
CA ALA A 42 -19.89 -18.82 15.90
C ALA A 42 -20.90 -18.85 17.07
N PHE A 43 -20.44 -18.92 18.32
CA PHE A 43 -21.27 -18.81 19.52
C PHE A 43 -21.87 -17.40 19.69
N SER A 44 -21.08 -16.36 19.42
CA SER A 44 -21.59 -14.99 19.42
C SER A 44 -22.55 -14.73 18.25
N THR A 45 -22.42 -15.42 17.12
CA THR A 45 -23.29 -15.23 15.96
C THR A 45 -24.73 -15.70 16.22
N SER A 46 -24.95 -16.76 17.02
CA SER A 46 -26.28 -17.22 17.35
C SER A 46 -26.99 -16.31 18.36
N GLU A 47 -26.26 -15.86 19.38
CA GLU A 47 -26.77 -14.88 20.34
C GLU A 47 -26.98 -13.52 19.70
N VAL A 48 -26.14 -13.16 18.75
CA VAL A 48 -26.19 -11.94 17.99
C VAL A 48 -27.33 -11.93 16.98
N LYS A 49 -27.62 -13.03 16.29
CA LYS A 49 -28.82 -13.13 15.42
C LYS A 49 -30.11 -12.96 16.21
N LEU A 50 -30.16 -13.54 17.43
CA LEU A 50 -31.30 -13.35 18.35
C LEU A 50 -31.36 -11.92 18.89
N ALA A 51 -30.24 -11.24 19.08
CA ALA A 51 -30.19 -9.83 19.49
C ALA A 51 -30.45 -8.87 18.31
N GLN A 52 -30.06 -9.23 17.10
CA GLN A 52 -30.35 -8.45 15.88
C GLN A 52 -31.81 -8.43 15.50
N GLU A 53 -32.57 -9.46 15.82
CA GLU A 53 -34.04 -9.45 15.67
C GLU A 53 -34.76 -8.52 16.67
N ASN A 54 -34.07 -8.07 17.73
CA ASN A 54 -34.62 -7.25 18.79
C ASN A 54 -33.95 -5.88 19.03
N LEU A 55 -32.86 -5.59 18.34
CA LEU A 55 -32.10 -4.35 18.56
C LEU A 55 -31.71 -3.76 17.20
N ASP A 56 -32.10 -2.55 16.94
CA ASP A 56 -31.57 -1.64 15.90
C ASP A 56 -30.06 -1.36 16.07
N ASN A 57 -29.23 -2.35 16.42
CA ASN A 57 -27.90 -2.13 16.92
C ASN A 57 -26.86 -2.95 16.20
N TRP A 58 -26.15 -2.29 15.32
CA TRP A 58 -24.83 -2.60 14.81
C TRP A 58 -23.71 -2.49 15.90
N GLU A 59 -24.05 -2.70 17.17
CA GLU A 59 -23.09 -2.53 18.28
C GLU A 59 -21.95 -3.54 18.28
N ILE A 60 -22.01 -4.57 17.44
CA ILE A 60 -21.09 -5.72 17.50
C ILE A 60 -19.75 -5.46 16.85
N ASP A 61 -19.68 -4.62 15.83
CA ASP A 61 -18.41 -4.15 15.27
C ASP A 61 -18.37 -2.61 15.17
N ARG A 62 -18.78 -1.95 16.24
CA ARG A 62 -18.75 -0.49 16.37
C ARG A 62 -17.37 0.08 16.02
N LYS A 63 -16.28 -0.63 16.36
CA LYS A 63 -14.92 -0.24 16.01
C LYS A 63 -14.70 -0.19 14.50
N GLY A 64 -15.22 -1.14 13.74
CA GLY A 64 -15.11 -1.16 12.28
C GLY A 64 -15.88 -0.02 11.65
N VAL A 65 -17.10 0.21 12.12
CA VAL A 65 -17.93 1.33 11.67
C VAL A 65 -17.27 2.66 12.00
N ASP A 66 -16.76 2.86 13.21
CA ASP A 66 -16.07 4.10 13.63
C ASP A 66 -14.81 4.37 12.77
N VAL A 67 -14.08 3.32 12.39
CA VAL A 67 -12.90 3.43 11.53
C VAL A 67 -13.30 3.79 10.10
N LEU A 68 -14.37 3.21 9.56
CA LEU A 68 -14.86 3.55 8.22
C LEU A 68 -15.51 4.94 8.21
N GLN A 69 -16.22 5.34 9.26
CA GLN A 69 -16.74 6.70 9.45
C GLN A 69 -15.59 7.72 9.40
N TRP A 70 -14.53 7.51 10.17
CA TRP A 70 -13.35 8.36 10.13
C TRP A 70 -12.71 8.41 8.73
N ALA A 71 -12.62 7.28 8.04
CA ALA A 71 -12.09 7.26 6.68
C ALA A 71 -12.97 8.05 5.71
N TYR A 72 -14.30 7.95 5.82
CA TYR A 72 -15.27 8.73 5.07
C TYR A 72 -15.08 10.24 5.31
N GLU A 73 -15.04 10.67 6.57
CA GLU A 73 -14.82 12.06 6.95
C GLU A 73 -13.52 12.61 6.33
N TYR A 74 -12.42 11.82 6.41
CA TYR A 74 -11.16 12.17 5.79
C TYR A 74 -11.28 12.37 4.27
N LEU A 75 -12.03 11.50 3.58
CA LEU A 75 -12.24 11.59 2.14
C LEU A 75 -13.05 12.84 1.75
N VAL A 76 -14.06 13.19 2.54
CA VAL A 76 -14.87 14.40 2.34
C VAL A 76 -14.03 15.65 2.58
N GLU A 77 -13.36 15.76 3.73
CA GLU A 77 -12.52 16.90 4.10
C GLU A 77 -11.44 17.19 3.06
N ASN A 78 -10.81 16.14 2.53
CA ASN A 78 -9.77 16.26 1.52
C ASN A 78 -10.28 16.24 0.08
N LYS A 79 -11.60 16.28 -0.13
CA LYS A 79 -12.28 16.37 -1.44
C LYS A 79 -11.94 15.20 -2.38
N TYR A 80 -11.71 14.02 -1.85
CA TYR A 80 -11.48 12.81 -2.66
C TYR A 80 -12.78 12.25 -3.24
N ILE A 81 -13.90 12.42 -2.55
CA ILE A 81 -15.24 12.00 -2.96
C ILE A 81 -16.16 13.21 -3.12
N ARG A 82 -17.29 13.01 -3.83
CA ARG A 82 -18.37 13.97 -3.86
C ARG A 82 -19.22 13.77 -2.60
N SER A 83 -19.45 14.84 -1.85
CA SER A 83 -20.43 14.84 -0.76
C SER A 83 -21.73 15.41 -1.33
N ASP A 84 -22.79 14.65 -1.32
CA ASP A 84 -24.12 15.19 -1.53
C ASP A 84 -24.46 16.08 -0.34
N SER A 85 -24.77 17.33 -0.62
CA SER A 85 -24.90 18.44 0.34
C SER A 85 -25.99 18.27 1.39
N GLU A 86 -26.80 17.20 1.35
CA GLU A 86 -27.93 16.99 2.26
C GLU A 86 -27.75 15.83 3.26
N ASN A 87 -26.72 14.96 3.10
CA ASN A 87 -26.43 13.88 4.03
C ASN A 87 -24.92 13.71 4.22
N ASN A 88 -24.32 14.60 5.00
CA ASN A 88 -22.91 14.54 5.35
C ASN A 88 -22.55 13.40 6.34
N ASP A 89 -23.48 12.57 6.71
CA ASP A 89 -23.24 11.47 7.59
C ASP A 89 -23.03 10.18 6.80
N PHE A 90 -21.92 9.52 7.09
CA PHE A 90 -21.75 8.12 6.77
C PHE A 90 -22.85 7.37 7.50
N ASN A 91 -23.92 7.03 6.76
CA ASN A 91 -24.99 6.27 7.35
C ASN A 91 -24.66 4.79 7.22
N THR A 92 -24.65 4.08 8.35
CA THR A 92 -24.47 2.61 8.39
C THR A 92 -25.49 1.89 7.52
N ASP A 93 -26.66 2.47 7.28
CA ASP A 93 -27.69 1.94 6.38
C ASP A 93 -27.24 1.84 4.91
N LYS A 94 -26.13 2.53 4.54
CA LYS A 94 -25.51 2.42 3.20
C LYS A 94 -24.55 1.26 3.07
N LEU A 95 -24.15 0.61 4.18
CA LEU A 95 -23.30 -0.58 4.17
C LEU A 95 -24.17 -1.78 3.76
N VAL A 96 -23.91 -2.30 2.58
CA VAL A 96 -24.60 -3.49 2.06
C VAL A 96 -23.79 -4.73 2.40
N GLN A 97 -24.41 -5.68 3.07
CA GLN A 97 -23.79 -6.99 3.29
C GLN A 97 -23.76 -7.76 1.97
N THR A 98 -22.56 -8.11 1.50
CA THR A 98 -22.36 -8.82 0.23
C THR A 98 -21.96 -10.27 0.41
N ASP A 99 -21.36 -10.60 1.55
CA ASP A 99 -21.01 -11.97 2.00
C ASP A 99 -21.15 -12.03 3.53
N ASP A 100 -21.13 -13.23 4.13
CA ASP A 100 -21.26 -13.42 5.59
C ASP A 100 -20.27 -12.58 6.42
N ASP A 101 -19.06 -12.36 5.89
CA ASP A 101 -17.97 -11.64 6.56
C ASP A 101 -17.65 -10.29 5.89
N ARG A 102 -18.53 -9.76 5.02
CA ARG A 102 -18.21 -8.61 4.20
C ARG A 102 -19.37 -7.64 4.02
N CYS A 103 -19.14 -6.39 4.39
CA CYS A 103 -20.01 -5.27 4.09
C CYS A 103 -19.28 -4.21 3.28
N GLU A 104 -19.97 -3.55 2.36
CA GLU A 104 -19.36 -2.49 1.52
C GLU A 104 -20.30 -1.34 1.24
N VAL A 105 -19.71 -0.18 0.97
CA VAL A 105 -20.38 0.98 0.36
C VAL A 105 -19.49 1.56 -0.73
N HIS A 106 -20.09 1.90 -1.86
CA HIS A 106 -19.42 2.55 -2.97
C HIS A 106 -19.71 4.04 -3.00
N LEU A 107 -18.67 4.84 -3.16
CA LEU A 107 -18.70 6.29 -3.16
C LEU A 107 -18.19 6.82 -4.49
N GLU A 108 -18.83 7.87 -5.01
CA GLU A 108 -18.40 8.51 -6.24
C GLU A 108 -17.11 9.31 -6.00
N GLY A 109 -16.02 8.92 -6.66
CA GLY A 109 -14.73 9.60 -6.59
C GLY A 109 -14.77 10.97 -7.28
N ARG A 110 -14.04 11.94 -6.72
CA ARG A 110 -13.82 13.25 -7.32
C ARG A 110 -12.41 13.39 -7.89
N MET A 111 -11.44 12.85 -7.18
CA MET A 111 -10.01 12.92 -7.52
C MET A 111 -9.42 11.56 -7.91
N THR A 112 -10.16 10.49 -7.65
CA THR A 112 -9.93 9.10 -8.04
C THR A 112 -11.12 8.64 -8.86
N GLN A 113 -11.10 7.41 -9.39
CA GLN A 113 -12.24 6.90 -10.15
C GLN A 113 -13.42 6.62 -9.22
N GLU A 114 -13.33 5.58 -8.42
CA GLU A 114 -14.34 5.12 -7.48
C GLU A 114 -13.67 4.84 -6.14
N VAL A 115 -14.40 5.01 -5.05
CA VAL A 115 -13.90 4.68 -3.71
C VAL A 115 -14.89 3.75 -3.02
N GLY A 116 -14.43 2.54 -2.69
CA GLY A 116 -15.15 1.58 -1.84
C GLY A 116 -14.69 1.67 -0.39
N LEU A 117 -15.64 1.65 0.55
CA LEU A 117 -15.37 1.40 1.96
C LEU A 117 -15.84 -0.01 2.29
N ILE A 118 -14.94 -0.86 2.77
CA ILE A 118 -15.17 -2.28 2.95
C ILE A 118 -14.85 -2.68 4.39
N MET A 119 -15.80 -3.36 5.02
CA MET A 119 -15.60 -4.01 6.32
C MET A 119 -15.55 -5.52 6.14
N ARG A 120 -14.53 -6.15 6.71
CA ARG A 120 -14.33 -7.60 6.74
C ARG A 120 -14.08 -8.07 8.16
N ASN A 121 -14.41 -9.32 8.47
CA ASN A 121 -14.12 -9.94 9.74
C ASN A 121 -13.33 -11.24 9.53
N GLY A 122 -12.27 -11.47 10.31
CA GLY A 122 -11.50 -12.70 10.27
C GLY A 122 -9.98 -12.53 10.30
N ASP A 123 -9.27 -13.51 9.74
CA ASP A 123 -7.81 -13.44 9.62
C ASP A 123 -7.40 -12.38 8.59
N ILE A 124 -6.62 -11.41 9.02
CA ILE A 124 -6.25 -10.24 8.21
C ILE A 124 -5.54 -10.63 6.90
N ILE A 125 -4.68 -11.65 6.91
CA ILE A 125 -3.95 -12.08 5.71
C ILE A 125 -4.91 -12.72 4.72
N GLN A 126 -5.80 -13.58 5.21
CA GLN A 126 -6.80 -14.23 4.37
C GLN A 126 -7.75 -13.21 3.78
N GLN A 127 -8.32 -12.32 4.60
CA GLN A 127 -9.29 -11.32 4.15
C GLN A 127 -8.69 -10.34 3.13
N LEU A 128 -7.46 -9.87 3.35
CA LEU A 128 -6.79 -8.99 2.38
C LEU A 128 -6.44 -9.72 1.08
N ARG A 129 -6.06 -11.00 1.15
CA ARG A 129 -5.80 -11.81 -0.05
C ARG A 129 -7.07 -12.01 -0.87
N ASP A 130 -8.18 -12.30 -0.21
CA ASP A 130 -9.47 -12.53 -0.86
C ASP A 130 -9.97 -11.24 -1.53
N GLU A 131 -9.82 -10.07 -0.88
CA GLU A 131 -10.13 -8.78 -1.51
C GLU A 131 -9.24 -8.46 -2.70
N VAL A 132 -7.93 -8.71 -2.60
CA VAL A 132 -6.99 -8.50 -3.71
C VAL A 132 -7.35 -9.36 -4.92
N GLN A 133 -7.78 -10.60 -4.71
CA GLN A 133 -8.24 -11.48 -5.80
C GLN A 133 -9.58 -11.03 -6.37
N ARG A 134 -10.55 -10.69 -5.51
CA ARG A 134 -11.92 -10.27 -5.90
C ARG A 134 -11.88 -9.03 -6.79
N SER A 135 -11.10 -8.04 -6.39
CA SER A 135 -11.05 -6.75 -7.07
C SER A 135 -9.90 -6.60 -8.07
N SER A 136 -9.10 -7.65 -8.30
CA SER A 136 -7.93 -7.61 -9.17
C SER A 136 -7.00 -6.44 -8.83
N THR A 137 -6.70 -6.26 -7.56
CA THR A 137 -5.93 -5.13 -7.03
C THR A 137 -4.50 -5.09 -7.57
N ASP A 138 -4.07 -3.95 -8.07
CA ASP A 138 -2.70 -3.71 -8.56
C ASP A 138 -1.71 -3.39 -7.43
N VAL A 139 -2.17 -2.61 -6.43
CA VAL A 139 -1.34 -2.16 -5.29
C VAL A 139 -2.13 -2.27 -4.00
N THR A 140 -1.56 -2.97 -3.02
CA THR A 140 -2.07 -3.02 -1.65
C THR A 140 -1.22 -2.11 -0.77
N ILE A 141 -1.86 -1.16 -0.07
CA ILE A 141 -1.21 -0.18 0.81
C ILE A 141 -1.54 -0.53 2.25
N ILE A 142 -0.51 -0.67 3.06
CA ILE A 142 -0.62 -1.08 4.47
C ILE A 142 0.24 -0.21 5.38
N GLY A 143 -0.22 0.04 6.59
CA GLY A 143 0.61 0.61 7.64
C GLY A 143 1.64 -0.39 8.17
N ALA A 144 2.79 0.10 8.62
CA ALA A 144 3.78 -0.74 9.26
C ALA A 144 3.22 -1.30 10.57
N SER A 145 3.12 -2.62 10.67
CA SER A 145 2.73 -3.31 11.89
C SER A 145 3.94 -3.61 12.77
N LYS A 146 3.77 -3.52 14.09
CA LYS A 146 4.77 -4.05 15.06
C LYS A 146 4.95 -5.57 14.93
N LYS A 147 3.99 -6.28 14.34
CA LYS A 147 4.04 -7.71 14.05
C LYS A 147 4.83 -7.93 12.75
N ARG A 148 6.14 -8.11 12.82
CA ARG A 148 7.04 -8.39 11.67
C ARG A 148 6.51 -9.49 10.74
N ARG A 149 5.90 -10.53 11.32
CA ARG A 149 5.34 -11.65 10.58
C ARG A 149 4.24 -11.22 9.61
N LEU A 150 3.40 -10.26 9.99
CA LEU A 150 2.33 -9.75 9.14
C LEU A 150 2.86 -9.18 7.82
N ILE A 151 3.88 -8.32 7.87
CA ILE A 151 4.48 -7.73 6.65
C ILE A 151 5.11 -8.82 5.78
N HIS A 152 5.80 -9.79 6.39
CA HIS A 152 6.37 -10.93 5.68
C HIS A 152 5.30 -11.73 4.93
N ASP A 153 4.22 -12.10 5.62
CA ASP A 153 3.15 -12.90 5.08
C ASP A 153 2.40 -12.14 3.96
N LEU A 154 2.19 -10.83 4.11
CA LEU A 154 1.61 -9.99 3.06
C LEU A 154 2.50 -9.93 1.82
N ILE A 155 3.81 -9.71 1.97
CA ILE A 155 4.75 -9.71 0.84
C ILE A 155 4.75 -11.08 0.14
N GLN A 156 4.62 -12.15 0.89
CA GLN A 156 4.69 -13.51 0.37
C GLN A 156 3.39 -13.97 -0.30
N TYR A 157 2.24 -13.69 0.32
CA TYR A 157 0.97 -14.31 -0.04
C TYR A 157 0.02 -13.42 -0.83
N ILE A 158 0.17 -12.09 -0.79
CA ILE A 158 -0.67 -11.17 -1.56
C ILE A 158 -0.12 -11.03 -2.98
N ASN A 159 -1.00 -11.20 -3.97
CA ASN A 159 -0.63 -11.17 -5.39
C ASN A 159 -0.81 -9.78 -6.02
N SER A 160 -0.44 -8.72 -5.30
CA SER A 160 -0.36 -7.34 -5.79
C SER A 160 0.98 -6.73 -5.42
N SER A 161 1.33 -5.58 -6.00
CA SER A 161 2.42 -4.75 -5.47
C SER A 161 2.06 -4.29 -4.06
N ILE A 162 3.05 -4.15 -3.17
CA ILE A 162 2.77 -3.80 -1.76
C ILE A 162 3.47 -2.50 -1.40
N PHE A 163 2.70 -1.53 -0.92
CA PHE A 163 3.22 -0.29 -0.38
C PHE A 163 3.11 -0.29 1.15
N ILE A 164 4.24 -0.39 1.82
CA ILE A 164 4.33 -0.39 3.28
C ILE A 164 4.57 1.05 3.73
N VAL A 165 3.62 1.61 4.46
CA VAL A 165 3.73 2.96 5.01
C VAL A 165 4.32 2.88 6.41
N LYS A 166 5.57 3.29 6.53
CA LYS A 166 6.34 3.27 7.77
C LYS A 166 6.96 4.63 8.00
N ASN A 167 6.79 5.20 9.19
CA ASN A 167 7.40 6.47 9.59
C ASN A 167 7.15 7.62 8.59
N TYR A 168 5.93 7.68 8.04
CA TYR A 168 5.52 8.74 7.13
C TYR A 168 4.97 9.95 7.89
N TYR A 169 5.42 11.14 7.50
CA TYR A 169 4.95 12.43 8.01
C TYR A 169 4.71 13.38 6.85
N LYS A 170 3.53 14.00 6.82
CA LYS A 170 3.06 14.83 5.70
C LYS A 170 4.02 15.97 5.34
N ASP A 171 4.57 16.63 6.36
CA ASP A 171 5.38 17.85 6.20
C ASP A 171 6.88 17.58 6.06
N ARG A 172 7.27 16.29 5.95
CA ARG A 172 8.67 15.94 5.74
C ARG A 172 9.03 16.10 4.26
N ASP A 173 10.19 16.69 4.02
CA ASP A 173 10.77 16.76 2.67
C ASP A 173 11.33 15.40 2.27
N TYR A 174 10.61 14.70 1.40
CA TYR A 174 10.96 13.38 0.91
C TYR A 174 11.72 13.44 -0.41
N LYS A 175 12.60 12.45 -0.60
CA LYS A 175 13.16 12.06 -1.90
C LYS A 175 12.67 10.66 -2.26
N LEU A 176 12.81 10.28 -3.52
CA LEU A 176 12.50 8.93 -3.94
C LEU A 176 13.81 8.14 -4.14
N LEU A 177 13.94 7.01 -3.46
CA LEU A 177 15.04 6.06 -3.66
C LEU A 177 14.58 4.90 -4.52
N LEU A 178 15.06 4.85 -5.76
CA LEU A 178 14.66 3.85 -6.75
C LEU A 178 15.77 2.81 -6.94
N SER A 179 15.47 1.56 -6.57
CA SER A 179 16.42 0.45 -6.78
C SER A 179 16.32 -0.10 -8.20
N ILE A 180 17.41 0.02 -8.95
CA ILE A 180 17.55 -0.45 -10.33
C ILE A 180 18.40 -1.71 -10.37
N ASN A 181 17.92 -2.73 -11.07
CA ASN A 181 18.65 -3.96 -11.35
C ASN A 181 18.18 -4.61 -12.65
N ASP A 182 18.70 -5.79 -13.00
CA ASP A 182 18.35 -6.56 -14.18
C ASP A 182 17.12 -7.48 -14.00
N ALA A 183 16.35 -7.31 -12.91
CA ALA A 183 15.17 -8.12 -12.64
C ALA A 183 13.96 -7.71 -13.51
N PRO A 184 13.04 -8.65 -13.83
CA PRO A 184 11.88 -8.39 -14.69
C PRO A 184 11.00 -7.24 -14.20
N HIS A 185 10.81 -7.12 -12.89
CA HIS A 185 9.94 -6.10 -12.29
C HIS A 185 10.57 -4.69 -12.18
N THR A 186 11.85 -4.53 -12.50
CA THR A 186 12.53 -3.23 -12.45
C THR A 186 11.89 -2.19 -13.38
N LYS A 187 11.46 -2.61 -14.57
CA LYS A 187 10.79 -1.69 -15.50
C LYS A 187 9.44 -1.19 -14.96
N LYS A 188 8.66 -2.07 -14.33
CA LYS A 188 7.40 -1.71 -13.68
C LYS A 188 7.66 -0.82 -12.47
N ALA A 189 8.68 -1.15 -11.66
CA ALA A 189 9.09 -0.34 -10.51
C ALA A 189 9.49 1.08 -10.92
N LEU A 190 10.25 1.23 -12.01
CA LEU A 190 10.63 2.54 -12.54
C LEU A 190 9.40 3.37 -12.96
N LYS A 191 8.42 2.77 -13.66
CA LYS A 191 7.18 3.46 -14.02
C LYS A 191 6.39 3.90 -12.79
N TYR A 192 6.32 3.05 -11.75
CA TYR A 192 5.65 3.37 -10.50
C TYR A 192 6.41 4.46 -9.74
N GLY A 193 7.74 4.38 -9.70
CA GLY A 193 8.59 5.40 -9.10
C GLY A 193 8.38 6.79 -9.72
N VAL A 194 8.30 6.88 -11.05
CA VAL A 194 8.00 8.14 -11.76
C VAL A 194 6.64 8.71 -11.30
N ARG A 195 5.59 7.88 -11.25
CA ARG A 195 4.26 8.34 -10.80
C ARG A 195 4.27 8.81 -9.35
N VAL A 196 4.99 8.11 -8.47
CA VAL A 196 5.15 8.54 -7.07
C VAL A 196 5.94 9.85 -7.01
N ALA A 197 7.03 9.97 -7.77
CA ALA A 197 7.83 11.19 -7.82
C ALA A 197 7.01 12.40 -8.32
N GLU A 198 6.22 12.23 -9.39
CA GLU A 198 5.29 13.25 -9.89
C GLU A 198 4.26 13.67 -8.84
N ALA A 199 3.65 12.69 -8.13
CA ALA A 199 2.61 12.95 -7.12
C ALA A 199 3.07 13.83 -5.97
N PHE A 200 4.35 13.74 -5.63
CA PHE A 200 4.93 14.42 -4.46
C PHE A 200 6.00 15.45 -4.84
N ASN A 201 6.25 15.64 -6.14
CA ASN A 201 7.33 16.50 -6.67
C ASN A 201 8.69 16.16 -6.08
N LEU A 202 9.07 14.86 -6.12
CA LEU A 202 10.29 14.35 -5.50
C LEU A 202 11.46 14.31 -6.47
N HIS A 203 12.64 14.67 -5.95
CA HIS A 203 13.91 14.28 -6.58
C HIS A 203 14.09 12.75 -6.51
N VAL A 204 14.52 12.13 -7.61
CA VAL A 204 14.73 10.68 -7.70
C VAL A 204 16.21 10.33 -7.64
N ASN A 205 16.60 9.59 -6.60
CA ASN A 205 17.90 8.94 -6.53
C ASN A 205 17.76 7.48 -7.00
N ALA A 206 18.18 7.22 -8.24
CA ALA A 206 18.13 5.87 -8.81
C ALA A 206 19.47 5.17 -8.61
N MET A 207 19.46 4.02 -7.92
CA MET A 207 20.67 3.32 -7.54
C MET A 207 20.70 1.89 -8.06
N THR A 208 21.83 1.52 -8.69
CA THR A 208 22.18 0.14 -8.98
C THR A 208 23.29 -0.28 -8.02
N ILE A 209 22.98 -1.22 -7.12
CA ILE A 209 23.88 -1.66 -6.05
C ILE A 209 24.43 -3.05 -6.37
N SER A 210 25.75 -3.21 -6.28
CA SER A 210 26.47 -4.47 -6.46
C SER A 210 27.45 -4.72 -5.32
N ASP A 211 27.55 -5.98 -4.91
CA ASP A 211 28.55 -6.49 -3.99
C ASP A 211 29.94 -6.71 -4.64
N SER A 212 30.03 -6.53 -5.96
CA SER A 212 31.26 -6.52 -6.72
C SER A 212 31.61 -5.11 -7.20
N LYS A 213 32.90 -4.75 -7.16
CA LYS A 213 33.40 -3.50 -7.73
C LYS A 213 33.23 -3.45 -9.26
N GLU A 214 33.23 -4.61 -9.89
CA GLU A 214 32.95 -4.73 -11.32
C GLU A 214 31.46 -4.96 -11.55
N PHE A 215 30.78 -3.95 -12.08
CA PHE A 215 29.37 -4.03 -12.43
C PHE A 215 29.15 -4.86 -13.69
N ARG A 216 28.27 -5.86 -13.60
CA ARG A 216 27.86 -6.66 -14.75
C ARG A 216 27.24 -5.77 -15.85
N ASN A 217 27.44 -6.15 -17.12
CA ASN A 217 26.87 -5.39 -18.25
C ASN A 217 25.36 -5.19 -18.14
N ALA A 218 24.62 -6.18 -17.66
CA ALA A 218 23.19 -6.09 -17.44
C ALA A 218 22.82 -4.96 -16.45
N TYR A 219 23.59 -4.76 -15.37
CA TYR A 219 23.41 -3.66 -14.43
C TYR A 219 23.69 -2.30 -15.05
N LYS A 220 24.78 -2.19 -15.80
CA LYS A 220 25.13 -0.95 -16.53
C LYS A 220 24.05 -0.59 -17.56
N GLN A 221 23.51 -1.58 -18.27
CA GLN A 221 22.42 -1.37 -19.22
C GLN A 221 21.12 -0.96 -18.54
N ALA A 222 20.75 -1.62 -17.42
CA ALA A 222 19.57 -1.25 -16.65
C ALA A 222 19.64 0.18 -16.10
N SER A 223 20.81 0.58 -15.58
CA SER A 223 21.09 1.94 -15.11
C SER A 223 20.97 2.98 -16.23
N LYS A 224 21.61 2.75 -17.39
CA LYS A 224 21.49 3.64 -18.56
C LYS A 224 20.06 3.76 -19.08
N TRP A 225 19.32 2.65 -19.07
CA TRP A 225 17.92 2.66 -19.49
C TRP A 225 17.05 3.45 -18.51
N ALA A 226 17.29 3.31 -17.20
CA ALA A 226 16.60 4.07 -16.16
C ALA A 226 16.86 5.57 -16.30
N ASP A 227 18.11 6.00 -16.48
CA ASP A 227 18.49 7.39 -16.74
C ASP A 227 17.74 7.97 -17.94
N LYS A 228 17.77 7.24 -19.06
CA LYS A 228 17.05 7.68 -20.29
C LYS A 228 15.54 7.81 -20.06
N PHE A 229 14.94 6.91 -19.27
CA PHE A 229 13.52 6.93 -18.99
C PHE A 229 13.15 8.10 -18.06
N LEU A 230 13.88 8.31 -16.98
CA LEU A 230 13.67 9.41 -16.03
C LEU A 230 13.82 10.78 -16.71
N ARG A 231 14.86 10.94 -17.53
CA ARG A 231 15.08 12.15 -18.32
C ARG A 231 13.92 12.44 -19.28
N ARG A 232 13.39 11.41 -19.95
CA ARG A 232 12.24 11.58 -20.86
C ARG A 232 10.94 11.90 -20.13
N SER A 233 10.83 11.49 -18.87
CA SER A 233 9.69 11.81 -18.01
C SER A 233 9.79 13.20 -17.37
N GLY A 234 10.88 13.95 -17.61
CA GLY A 234 11.07 15.29 -17.04
C GLY A 234 11.30 15.29 -15.53
N ILE A 235 11.67 14.16 -14.95
CA ILE A 235 11.88 14.01 -13.50
C ILE A 235 13.29 14.49 -13.14
N ASP A 236 13.40 15.32 -12.11
CA ASP A 236 14.68 15.67 -11.50
C ASP A 236 15.29 14.43 -10.83
N HIS A 237 16.47 14.02 -11.30
CA HIS A 237 17.03 12.73 -10.89
C HIS A 237 18.55 12.66 -10.97
N GLU A 238 19.11 11.73 -10.21
CA GLU A 238 20.46 11.22 -10.33
C GLU A 238 20.48 9.71 -10.48
N VAL A 239 21.46 9.15 -11.17
CA VAL A 239 21.60 7.70 -11.38
C VAL A 239 23.00 7.26 -11.00
N ASN A 240 23.09 6.39 -10.00
CA ASN A 240 24.32 5.98 -9.37
C ASN A 240 24.55 4.46 -9.44
N LEU A 241 25.81 4.07 -9.73
CA LEU A 241 26.31 2.70 -9.56
C LEU A 241 27.07 2.65 -8.23
N VAL A 242 26.59 1.90 -7.25
CA VAL A 242 27.14 1.88 -5.91
C VAL A 242 27.65 0.49 -5.54
N PHE A 243 28.91 0.42 -5.09
CA PHE A 243 29.50 -0.81 -4.55
C PHE A 243 29.19 -0.93 -3.07
N GLY A 244 28.70 -2.10 -2.63
CA GLY A 244 28.47 -2.40 -1.22
C GLY A 244 27.39 -3.45 -0.97
N ASP A 245 27.17 -3.75 0.32
CA ASP A 245 26.05 -4.59 0.72
C ASP A 245 24.72 -3.88 0.44
N PHE A 246 23.85 -4.57 -0.25
CA PHE A 246 22.59 -4.00 -0.73
C PHE A 246 21.74 -3.41 0.39
N ILE A 247 21.59 -4.14 1.51
CA ILE A 247 20.71 -3.70 2.61
C ILE A 247 21.33 -2.52 3.35
N LYS A 248 22.64 -2.57 3.58
CA LYS A 248 23.37 -1.50 4.24
C LYS A 248 23.32 -0.21 3.43
N VAL A 249 23.59 -0.27 2.13
CA VAL A 249 23.55 0.91 1.23
C VAL A 249 22.14 1.50 1.16
N MET A 250 21.10 0.66 1.04
CA MET A 250 19.71 1.11 1.04
C MET A 250 19.32 1.81 2.34
N ASP A 251 19.68 1.25 3.50
CA ASP A 251 19.37 1.81 4.81
C ASP A 251 20.10 3.15 5.06
N GLU A 252 21.39 3.20 4.77
CA GLU A 252 22.22 4.40 4.93
C GLU A 252 21.81 5.55 4.00
N THR A 253 21.32 5.21 2.79
CA THR A 253 20.84 6.21 1.85
C THR A 253 19.42 6.67 2.18
N ALA A 254 18.53 5.74 2.47
CA ALA A 254 17.11 6.04 2.68
C ALA A 254 16.87 6.81 3.99
N ARG A 255 17.60 6.46 5.05
CA ARG A 255 17.41 7.04 6.38
C ARG A 255 15.91 7.07 6.75
N ASP A 256 15.36 8.28 6.94
CA ASP A 256 13.94 8.50 7.29
C ASP A 256 13.21 9.47 6.34
N ASN A 257 13.91 9.99 5.33
CA ASN A 257 13.39 11.00 4.40
C ASN A 257 13.29 10.53 2.94
N HIS A 258 13.20 9.23 2.71
CA HIS A 258 12.98 8.70 1.37
C HIS A 258 11.70 7.86 1.31
N ILE A 259 11.13 7.80 0.11
CA ILE A 259 10.18 6.76 -0.28
C ILE A 259 10.95 5.78 -1.17
N ILE A 260 11.07 4.53 -0.73
CA ILE A 260 11.77 3.49 -1.48
C ILE A 260 10.83 2.88 -2.51
N VAL A 261 11.30 2.72 -3.75
CA VAL A 261 10.61 1.94 -4.79
C VAL A 261 11.56 0.89 -5.35
N MET A 262 11.14 -0.36 -5.35
CA MET A 262 11.94 -1.46 -5.84
C MET A 262 11.11 -2.58 -6.46
N GLY A 263 11.66 -3.25 -7.47
CA GLY A 263 11.04 -4.44 -8.04
C GLY A 263 11.25 -5.67 -7.14
N ASN A 264 10.27 -6.56 -7.15
CA ASN A 264 10.44 -7.88 -6.52
C ASN A 264 11.47 -8.70 -7.30
N SER A 265 12.44 -9.27 -6.62
CA SER A 265 13.61 -9.94 -7.22
C SER A 265 13.41 -11.44 -7.51
N THR A 266 12.19 -11.96 -7.42
CA THR A 266 11.95 -13.40 -7.59
C THR A 266 12.15 -13.86 -9.03
N LYS A 267 13.30 -14.47 -9.29
CA LYS A 267 13.60 -15.19 -10.56
C LYS A 267 12.97 -16.58 -10.62
N SER A 268 12.38 -17.08 -9.53
CA SER A 268 11.83 -18.45 -9.42
C SER A 268 10.60 -18.50 -8.52
N PRO A 269 9.54 -19.26 -8.89
CA PRO A 269 8.40 -19.53 -8.01
C PRO A 269 8.80 -20.16 -6.67
N LEU A 270 9.88 -20.96 -6.66
CA LEU A 270 10.40 -21.60 -5.44
C LEU A 270 11.09 -20.60 -4.50
N ALA A 271 11.58 -19.46 -5.00
CA ALA A 271 12.17 -18.42 -4.16
C ALA A 271 11.16 -17.72 -3.22
N LYS A 272 9.85 -17.95 -3.42
CA LYS A 272 8.79 -17.50 -2.50
C LYS A 272 8.92 -18.10 -1.10
N PHE A 273 9.60 -19.23 -0.96
CA PHE A 273 9.76 -19.94 0.31
C PHE A 273 11.03 -19.58 1.10
N PHE A 274 11.93 -18.74 0.54
CA PHE A 274 13.16 -18.40 1.23
C PHE A 274 12.99 -17.15 2.10
N LYS A 275 13.08 -17.33 3.42
CA LYS A 275 13.31 -16.25 4.39
C LYS A 275 14.56 -15.48 3.97
N GLY A 276 14.40 -14.25 3.45
CA GLY A 276 15.55 -13.39 3.17
C GLY A 276 15.58 -12.68 1.82
N SER A 277 14.42 -12.52 1.15
CA SER A 277 14.39 -11.70 -0.07
C SER A 277 14.84 -10.26 0.21
N LYS A 278 15.55 -9.65 -0.74
CA LYS A 278 16.00 -8.24 -0.60
C LYS A 278 14.87 -7.27 -0.24
N PRO A 279 13.68 -7.33 -0.89
CA PRO A 279 12.55 -6.48 -0.53
C PRO A 279 12.09 -6.64 0.92
N LEU A 280 12.03 -7.87 1.43
CA LEU A 280 11.66 -8.12 2.80
C LEU A 280 12.68 -7.50 3.78
N LYS A 281 13.98 -7.75 3.56
CA LYS A 281 15.04 -7.19 4.40
C LYS A 281 15.05 -5.65 4.39
N VAL A 282 14.79 -5.02 3.22
CA VAL A 282 14.64 -3.56 3.13
C VAL A 282 13.44 -3.09 3.95
N SER A 283 12.28 -3.73 3.82
CA SER A 283 11.08 -3.35 4.59
C SER A 283 11.25 -3.51 6.10
N GLU A 284 12.08 -4.45 6.55
CA GLU A 284 12.40 -4.65 7.96
C GLU A 284 13.41 -3.62 8.48
N LYS A 285 14.47 -3.38 7.72
CA LYS A 285 15.63 -2.58 8.14
C LYS A 285 15.39 -1.08 7.98
N CYS A 286 14.93 -0.65 6.79
CA CYS A 286 14.72 0.77 6.50
C CYS A 286 13.52 1.33 7.27
N ASN A 287 13.66 2.54 7.79
CA ASN A 287 12.63 3.20 8.59
C ASN A 287 11.87 4.28 7.80
N CYS A 288 11.44 3.94 6.60
CA CYS A 288 10.74 4.83 5.68
C CYS A 288 9.71 4.05 4.84
N PRO A 289 8.77 4.73 4.13
CA PRO A 289 7.82 4.07 3.25
C PRO A 289 8.51 3.30 2.12
N ALA A 290 8.01 2.10 1.78
CA ALA A 290 8.59 1.25 0.74
C ALA A 290 7.53 0.61 -0.16
N LEU A 291 7.62 0.84 -1.47
CA LEU A 291 6.80 0.22 -2.51
C LEU A 291 7.57 -0.93 -3.17
N ILE A 292 7.08 -2.14 -2.94
CA ILE A 292 7.61 -3.38 -3.53
C ILE A 292 6.73 -3.74 -4.72
N VAL A 293 7.27 -3.64 -5.93
CA VAL A 293 6.53 -3.83 -7.19
C VAL A 293 6.66 -5.27 -7.67
N LYS A 294 5.51 -5.90 -7.90
CA LYS A 294 5.36 -7.26 -8.43
C LYS A 294 4.84 -7.25 -9.87
#